data_7e1ee28879dabc094a046580076d3c17
#
_entry.id   7e1ee28879dabc094a046580076d3c17
#
_cell.length_a   1.000
_cell.length_b   1.000
_cell.length_c   1.000
_cell.angle_alpha   90.00
_cell.angle_beta   90.00
_cell.angle_gamma   90.00
#
_symmetry.space_group_name_H-M   'P 1'
#
loop_
_entity.id
_entity.type
_entity.pdbx_description
1 polymer ?
#
loop_
_entity_poly.entity_id
_entity_poly.type
_entity_poly.pdbx_seq_one_letter_code
_entity_poly.pdbx_strand_id
1 'polypeptide(L)'
;MADTERILDAAGELFASRGVAAVDMSDIARASGCSRATLYRCFDNRAALRAAYVHREARTVANRLAELTAAIEDPRERLLTGITHALRLVRESPPLSAWFADTAMGAQAAASSDVVLAMTASFLLGLDGADREAATRRARWLVRVLASFLTVPGRDADEERSMLEEFVAPLIGGRTTTLAR
;
A
#
# COMPACT_ATOMS: atom_id res chain seq x y z
N MET A 1 -15.79 -9.42 -15.19
CA MET A 1 -15.71 -8.59 -13.96
C MET A 1 -16.09 -9.39 -12.71
N ALA A 2 -17.28 -10.01 -12.63
CA ALA A 2 -17.69 -10.80 -11.46
C ALA A 2 -16.72 -11.95 -11.10
N ASP A 3 -16.13 -12.65 -12.06
CA ASP A 3 -15.17 -13.73 -11.83
C ASP A 3 -13.84 -13.21 -11.24
N THR A 4 -13.36 -12.07 -11.73
CA THR A 4 -12.09 -11.47 -11.26
C THR A 4 -12.19 -11.07 -9.79
N GLU A 5 -13.26 -10.40 -9.38
CA GLU A 5 -13.47 -9.99 -7.98
C GLU A 5 -13.58 -11.22 -7.05
N ARG A 6 -14.40 -12.21 -7.43
CA ARG A 6 -14.54 -13.46 -6.66
C ARG A 6 -13.21 -14.21 -6.50
N ILE A 7 -12.38 -14.21 -7.55
CA ILE A 7 -11.04 -14.83 -7.50
C ILE A 7 -10.13 -14.06 -6.53
N LEU A 8 -10.16 -12.72 -6.57
CA LEU A 8 -9.35 -11.90 -5.68
C LEU A 8 -9.82 -11.96 -4.22
N ASP A 9 -11.14 -12.10 -3.98
CA ASP A 9 -11.67 -12.31 -2.63
C ASP A 9 -11.19 -13.64 -2.05
N ALA A 10 -11.34 -14.74 -2.81
CA ALA A 10 -10.85 -16.06 -2.41
C ALA A 10 -9.32 -16.07 -2.17
N ALA A 11 -8.56 -15.33 -2.99
CA ALA A 11 -7.14 -15.18 -2.80
C ALA A 11 -6.82 -14.46 -1.48
N GLY A 12 -7.55 -13.38 -1.14
CA GLY A 12 -7.40 -12.64 0.11
C GLY A 12 -7.65 -13.52 1.34
N GLU A 13 -8.72 -14.31 1.34
CA GLU A 13 -9.02 -15.25 2.43
C GLU A 13 -7.91 -16.30 2.62
N LEU A 14 -7.39 -16.83 1.51
CA LEU A 14 -6.28 -17.77 1.55
C LEU A 14 -4.98 -17.12 2.03
N PHE A 15 -4.68 -15.89 1.60
CA PHE A 15 -3.51 -15.15 2.07
C PHE A 15 -3.58 -14.89 3.58
N ALA A 16 -4.75 -14.51 4.10
CA ALA A 16 -4.96 -14.30 5.53
C ALA A 16 -4.77 -15.59 6.35
N SER A 17 -5.27 -16.72 5.84
CA SER A 17 -5.29 -17.98 6.60
C SER A 17 -4.01 -18.81 6.46
N ARG A 18 -3.29 -18.71 5.35
CA ARG A 18 -2.16 -19.60 5.01
C ARG A 18 -0.84 -18.88 4.71
N GLY A 19 -0.89 -17.54 4.65
CA GLY A 19 0.20 -16.69 4.19
C GLY A 19 0.35 -16.69 2.66
N VAL A 20 0.84 -15.56 2.14
CA VAL A 20 0.93 -15.31 0.68
C VAL A 20 1.86 -16.30 -0.02
N ALA A 21 2.95 -16.70 0.63
CA ALA A 21 3.94 -17.62 0.05
C ALA A 21 3.39 -19.02 -0.20
N ALA A 22 2.51 -19.51 0.67
CA ALA A 22 1.99 -20.89 0.64
C ALA A 22 0.82 -21.10 -0.33
N VAL A 23 0.20 -20.03 -0.84
CA VAL A 23 -1.00 -20.11 -1.70
C VAL A 23 -0.61 -20.23 -3.17
N ASP A 24 -1.11 -21.25 -3.86
CA ASP A 24 -0.92 -21.46 -5.28
C ASP A 24 -2.18 -21.20 -6.12
N MET A 25 -2.05 -21.23 -7.47
CA MET A 25 -3.16 -21.00 -8.40
C MET A 25 -4.26 -22.05 -8.29
N SER A 26 -3.93 -23.30 -7.92
CA SER A 26 -4.90 -24.39 -7.76
C SER A 26 -5.76 -24.20 -6.51
N ASP A 27 -5.15 -23.73 -5.44
CA ASP A 27 -5.86 -23.38 -4.21
C ASP A 27 -6.90 -22.29 -4.47
N ILE A 28 -6.48 -21.23 -5.19
CA ILE A 28 -7.34 -20.10 -5.52
C ILE A 28 -8.49 -20.53 -6.46
N ALA A 29 -8.22 -21.35 -7.49
CA ALA A 29 -9.27 -21.85 -8.37
C ALA A 29 -10.33 -22.65 -7.59
N ARG A 30 -9.88 -23.51 -6.66
CA ARG A 30 -10.76 -24.30 -5.81
C ARG A 30 -11.59 -23.42 -4.86
N ALA A 31 -10.95 -22.48 -4.18
CA ALA A 31 -11.62 -21.59 -3.22
C ALA A 31 -12.63 -20.66 -3.91
N SER A 32 -12.28 -20.12 -5.08
CA SER A 32 -13.17 -19.26 -5.86
C SER A 32 -14.27 -20.01 -6.63
N GLY A 33 -14.26 -21.35 -6.63
CA GLY A 33 -15.23 -22.15 -7.38
C GLY A 33 -15.12 -21.99 -8.90
N CYS A 34 -13.97 -21.58 -9.44
CA CYS A 34 -13.77 -21.46 -10.87
C CYS A 34 -12.88 -22.57 -11.44
N SER A 35 -13.01 -22.83 -12.76
CA SER A 35 -12.08 -23.76 -13.42
C SER A 35 -10.67 -23.15 -13.54
N ARG A 36 -9.66 -24.00 -13.65
CA ARG A 36 -8.28 -23.55 -13.94
C ARG A 36 -8.23 -22.72 -15.23
N ALA A 37 -8.95 -23.12 -16.27
CA ALA A 37 -9.01 -22.37 -17.52
C ALA A 37 -9.58 -20.96 -17.31
N THR A 38 -10.62 -20.80 -16.49
CA THR A 38 -11.19 -19.50 -16.13
C THR A 38 -10.19 -18.67 -15.37
N LEU A 39 -9.49 -19.25 -14.38
CA LEU A 39 -8.47 -18.55 -13.62
C LEU A 39 -7.34 -18.03 -14.51
N TYR A 40 -6.77 -18.89 -15.38
CA TYR A 40 -5.68 -18.50 -16.29
C TYR A 40 -6.12 -17.54 -17.39
N ARG A 41 -7.41 -17.48 -17.74
CA ARG A 41 -7.95 -16.44 -18.61
C ARG A 41 -8.00 -15.07 -17.92
N CYS A 42 -8.19 -15.03 -16.58
CA CYS A 42 -8.22 -13.80 -15.82
C CYS A 42 -6.81 -13.33 -15.42
N PHE A 43 -5.91 -14.27 -15.13
CA PHE A 43 -4.55 -13.99 -14.64
C PHE A 43 -3.56 -14.99 -15.23
N ASP A 44 -2.63 -14.51 -16.05
CA ASP A 44 -1.65 -15.34 -16.77
C ASP A 44 -0.81 -16.22 -15.85
N ASN A 45 -0.53 -15.73 -14.64
CA ASN A 45 0.28 -16.41 -13.66
C ASN A 45 0.03 -15.89 -12.24
N ARG A 46 0.66 -16.54 -11.25
CA ARG A 46 0.55 -16.18 -9.84
C ARG A 46 1.05 -14.75 -9.54
N ALA A 47 2.08 -14.28 -10.25
CA ALA A 47 2.58 -12.92 -10.07
C ALA A 47 1.56 -11.87 -10.54
N ALA A 48 0.91 -12.11 -11.70
CA ALA A 48 -0.14 -11.25 -12.21
C ALA A 48 -1.34 -11.19 -11.26
N LEU A 49 -1.77 -12.33 -10.71
CA LEU A 49 -2.85 -12.37 -9.71
C LEU A 49 -2.48 -11.59 -8.44
N ARG A 50 -1.27 -11.80 -7.92
CA ARG A 50 -0.76 -11.09 -6.73
C ARG A 50 -0.69 -9.58 -6.98
N ALA A 51 -0.20 -9.15 -8.13
CA ALA A 51 -0.16 -7.73 -8.49
C ALA A 51 -1.57 -7.13 -8.56
N ALA A 52 -2.52 -7.84 -9.21
CA ALA A 52 -3.91 -7.40 -9.28
C ALA A 52 -4.56 -7.28 -7.88
N TYR A 53 -4.26 -8.23 -6.98
CA TYR A 53 -4.70 -8.17 -5.59
C TYR A 53 -4.15 -6.92 -4.89
N VAL A 54 -2.84 -6.70 -4.94
CA VAL A 54 -2.20 -5.51 -4.34
C VAL A 54 -2.79 -4.21 -4.91
N HIS A 55 -3.03 -4.16 -6.23
CA HIS A 55 -3.63 -2.99 -6.88
C HIS A 55 -5.06 -2.71 -6.40
N ARG A 56 -5.88 -3.76 -6.22
CA ARG A 56 -7.24 -3.63 -5.69
C ARG A 56 -7.22 -3.09 -4.26
N GLU A 57 -6.44 -3.72 -3.39
CA GLU A 57 -6.34 -3.33 -1.99
C GLU A 57 -5.76 -1.92 -1.82
N ALA A 58 -4.74 -1.57 -2.61
CA ALA A 58 -4.19 -0.22 -2.60
C ALA A 58 -5.24 0.85 -2.94
N ARG A 59 -6.10 0.58 -3.94
CA ARG A 59 -7.20 1.49 -4.27
C ARG A 59 -8.21 1.62 -3.12
N THR A 60 -8.57 0.51 -2.51
CA THR A 60 -9.47 0.50 -1.35
C THR A 60 -8.91 1.34 -0.21
N VAL A 61 -7.64 1.13 0.14
CA VAL A 61 -6.95 1.93 1.16
C VAL A 61 -6.91 3.41 0.75
N ALA A 62 -6.53 3.73 -0.48
CA ALA A 62 -6.42 5.11 -0.94
C ALA A 62 -7.76 5.86 -0.92
N ASN A 63 -8.86 5.20 -1.34
CA ASN A 63 -10.20 5.79 -1.27
C ASN A 63 -10.59 6.08 0.19
N ARG A 64 -10.32 5.14 1.09
CA ARG A 64 -10.60 5.33 2.51
C ARG A 64 -9.79 6.47 3.12
N LEU A 65 -8.51 6.59 2.74
CA LEU A 65 -7.65 7.70 3.18
C LEU A 65 -8.14 9.05 2.63
N ALA A 66 -8.57 9.11 1.37
CA ALA A 66 -9.13 10.31 0.79
C ALA A 66 -10.36 10.79 1.57
N GLU A 67 -11.28 9.89 1.93
CA GLU A 67 -12.45 10.21 2.76
C GLU A 67 -12.04 10.72 4.15
N LEU A 68 -11.13 10.00 4.82
CA LEU A 68 -10.70 10.30 6.20
C LEU A 68 -9.93 11.64 6.31
N THR A 69 -9.25 12.04 5.25
CA THR A 69 -8.40 13.23 5.26
C THR A 69 -9.00 14.43 4.50
N ALA A 70 -10.20 14.29 3.94
CA ALA A 70 -10.82 15.32 3.09
C ALA A 70 -11.04 16.66 3.78
N ALA A 71 -11.39 16.64 5.07
CA ALA A 71 -11.67 17.83 5.86
C ALA A 71 -10.43 18.46 6.51
N ILE A 72 -9.25 17.85 6.37
CA ILE A 72 -8.02 18.34 6.98
C ILE A 72 -7.37 19.35 6.02
N GLU A 73 -7.36 20.62 6.40
CA GLU A 73 -6.82 21.72 5.59
C GLU A 73 -5.29 21.83 5.69
N ASP A 74 -4.74 21.63 6.89
CA ASP A 74 -3.29 21.69 7.08
C ASP A 74 -2.57 20.52 6.37
N PRO A 75 -1.69 20.80 5.40
CA PRO A 75 -1.06 19.73 4.61
C PRO A 75 -0.18 18.80 5.42
N ARG A 76 0.45 19.29 6.48
CA ARG A 76 1.32 18.51 7.35
C ARG A 76 0.49 17.56 8.21
N GLU A 77 -0.58 18.04 8.82
CA GLU A 77 -1.52 17.24 9.59
C GLU A 77 -2.20 16.21 8.69
N ARG A 78 -2.60 16.61 7.48
CA ARG A 78 -3.18 15.71 6.48
C ARG A 78 -2.23 14.58 6.09
N LEU A 79 -0.93 14.87 5.91
CA LEU A 79 0.09 13.86 5.65
C LEU A 79 0.20 12.88 6.81
N LEU A 80 0.40 13.37 8.02
CA LEU A 80 0.60 12.52 9.22
C LEU A 80 -0.63 11.65 9.49
N THR A 81 -1.82 12.23 9.43
CA THR A 81 -3.09 11.51 9.58
C THR A 81 -3.24 10.44 8.51
N GLY A 82 -2.98 10.78 7.25
CA GLY A 82 -3.03 9.83 6.13
C GLY A 82 -2.11 8.64 6.34
N ILE A 83 -0.87 8.87 6.74
CA ILE A 83 0.13 7.82 7.00
C ILE A 83 -0.29 6.94 8.17
N THR A 84 -0.65 7.54 9.30
CA THR A 84 -1.07 6.80 10.50
C THR A 84 -2.27 5.90 10.19
N HIS A 85 -3.25 6.40 9.44
CA HIS A 85 -4.41 5.61 9.03
C HIS A 85 -4.04 4.53 8.00
N ALA A 86 -3.11 4.79 7.09
CA ALA A 86 -2.63 3.78 6.13
C ALA A 86 -2.00 2.59 6.86
N LEU A 87 -1.10 2.86 7.81
CA LEU A 87 -0.46 1.82 8.63
C LEU A 87 -1.50 1.01 9.40
N ARG A 88 -2.48 1.69 10.02
CA ARG A 88 -3.57 1.05 10.76
C ARG A 88 -4.42 0.16 9.85
N LEU A 89 -4.89 0.67 8.71
CA LEU A 89 -5.73 -0.09 7.78
C LEU A 89 -5.04 -1.36 7.27
N VAL A 90 -3.74 -1.30 7.00
CA VAL A 90 -2.97 -2.48 6.59
C VAL A 90 -2.82 -3.48 7.75
N ARG A 91 -2.53 -3.02 8.95
CA ARG A 91 -2.35 -3.87 10.14
C ARG A 91 -3.64 -4.55 10.59
N GLU A 92 -4.77 -3.84 10.51
CA GLU A 92 -6.09 -4.33 10.89
C GLU A 92 -6.71 -5.27 9.84
N SER A 93 -6.16 -5.30 8.62
CA SER A 93 -6.61 -6.19 7.55
C SER A 93 -5.80 -7.50 7.55
N PRO A 94 -6.38 -8.65 7.96
CA PRO A 94 -5.65 -9.91 7.96
C PRO A 94 -5.04 -10.30 6.61
N PRO A 95 -5.73 -10.09 5.46
CA PRO A 95 -5.14 -10.37 4.17
C PRO A 95 -3.96 -9.45 3.82
N LEU A 96 -4.01 -8.16 4.20
CA LEU A 96 -2.92 -7.22 3.92
C LEU A 96 -1.74 -7.44 4.87
N SER A 97 -2.00 -7.64 6.16
CA SER A 97 -0.94 -7.90 7.14
C SER A 97 -0.15 -9.18 6.82
N ALA A 98 -0.79 -10.20 6.24
CA ALA A 98 -0.13 -11.42 5.78
C ALA A 98 0.97 -11.18 4.73
N TRP A 99 0.91 -10.10 3.95
CA TRP A 99 1.98 -9.71 3.02
C TRP A 99 3.24 -9.27 3.73
N PHE A 100 3.11 -8.61 4.89
CA PHE A 100 4.23 -8.07 5.66
C PHE A 100 4.72 -9.02 6.75
N ALA A 101 4.03 -10.13 7.00
CA ALA A 101 4.50 -11.20 7.88
C ALA A 101 5.76 -11.90 7.33
N ASP A 102 5.88 -12.03 5.99
CA ASP A 102 7.13 -12.36 5.31
C ASP A 102 7.80 -11.05 4.87
N THR A 103 8.78 -10.59 5.65
CA THR A 103 9.38 -9.26 5.60
C THR A 103 9.86 -8.81 4.21
N ALA A 104 10.30 -9.73 3.36
CA ALA A 104 10.80 -9.39 2.03
C ALA A 104 9.66 -9.16 1.02
N MET A 105 8.60 -9.95 1.08
CA MET A 105 7.57 -9.99 0.03
C MET A 105 6.68 -8.76 0.02
N GLY A 106 6.18 -8.35 1.18
CA GLY A 106 5.27 -7.20 1.28
C GLY A 106 5.96 -5.89 0.93
N ALA A 107 7.16 -5.68 1.48
CA ALA A 107 7.97 -4.51 1.17
C ALA A 107 8.33 -4.43 -0.33
N GLN A 108 8.72 -5.56 -0.93
CA GLN A 108 9.01 -5.65 -2.36
C GLN A 108 7.76 -5.36 -3.20
N ALA A 109 6.62 -5.96 -2.86
CA ALA A 109 5.37 -5.76 -3.58
C ALA A 109 4.92 -4.30 -3.55
N ALA A 110 4.97 -3.65 -2.38
CA ALA A 110 4.63 -2.25 -2.24
C ALA A 110 5.59 -1.33 -3.01
N ALA A 111 6.91 -1.55 -2.87
CA ALA A 111 7.93 -0.71 -3.49
C ALA A 111 8.02 -0.84 -5.02
N SER A 112 7.60 -1.98 -5.58
CA SER A 112 7.59 -2.25 -7.03
C SER A 112 6.23 -2.01 -7.70
N SER A 113 5.19 -1.70 -6.94
CA SER A 113 3.85 -1.45 -7.50
C SER A 113 3.74 -0.03 -8.05
N ASP A 114 3.66 0.12 -9.37
CA ASP A 114 3.41 1.40 -10.02
C ASP A 114 2.09 2.05 -9.54
N VAL A 115 1.09 1.24 -9.22
CA VAL A 115 -0.19 1.73 -8.70
C VAL A 115 -0.03 2.34 -7.31
N VAL A 116 0.64 1.64 -6.39
CA VAL A 116 0.92 2.17 -5.04
C VAL A 116 1.73 3.46 -5.13
N LEU A 117 2.77 3.47 -5.95
CA LEU A 117 3.63 4.65 -6.15
C LEU A 117 2.86 5.83 -6.76
N ALA A 118 2.04 5.58 -7.79
CA ALA A 118 1.25 6.63 -8.43
C ALA A 118 0.19 7.22 -7.47
N MET A 119 -0.48 6.39 -6.68
CA MET A 119 -1.47 6.85 -5.69
C MET A 119 -0.81 7.65 -4.57
N THR A 120 0.34 7.20 -4.06
CA THR A 120 1.12 7.95 -3.07
C THR A 120 1.61 9.28 -3.63
N ALA A 121 2.11 9.30 -4.87
CA ALA A 121 2.53 10.54 -5.53
C ALA A 121 1.36 11.51 -5.74
N SER A 122 0.19 11.02 -6.14
CA SER A 122 -1.02 11.83 -6.29
C SER A 122 -1.49 12.43 -4.97
N PHE A 123 -1.43 11.67 -3.89
CA PHE A 123 -1.72 12.17 -2.56
C PHE A 123 -0.76 13.31 -2.17
N LEU A 124 0.55 13.12 -2.35
CA LEU A 124 1.56 14.15 -2.05
C LEU A 124 1.41 15.42 -2.90
N LEU A 125 1.09 15.27 -4.20
CA LEU A 125 0.79 16.40 -5.08
C LEU A 125 -0.39 17.23 -4.58
N GLY A 126 -1.40 16.59 -4.02
CA GLY A 126 -2.57 17.27 -3.45
C GLY A 126 -2.32 17.98 -2.13
N LEU A 127 -1.13 17.79 -1.50
CA LEU A 127 -0.79 18.44 -0.23
C LEU A 127 -0.10 19.81 -0.42
N ASP A 128 0.90 19.89 -1.27
CA ASP A 128 1.75 21.09 -1.39
C ASP A 128 1.93 21.60 -2.82
N GLY A 129 1.30 20.98 -3.80
CA GLY A 129 1.42 21.40 -5.21
C GLY A 129 2.82 21.25 -5.78
N ALA A 130 3.67 20.40 -5.19
CA ALA A 130 5.01 20.12 -5.69
C ALA A 130 4.99 19.69 -7.16
N ASP A 131 6.15 19.77 -7.84
CA ASP A 131 6.24 19.21 -9.19
C ASP A 131 6.08 17.67 -9.17
N ARG A 132 5.59 17.13 -10.28
CA ARG A 132 5.29 15.70 -10.41
C ARG A 132 6.53 14.81 -10.16
N GLU A 133 7.70 15.24 -10.57
CA GLU A 133 8.94 14.46 -10.43
C GLU A 133 9.36 14.41 -8.96
N ALA A 134 9.29 15.55 -8.25
CA ALA A 134 9.55 15.61 -6.81
C ALA A 134 8.54 14.74 -6.02
N ALA A 135 7.26 14.82 -6.35
CA ALA A 135 6.24 13.99 -5.73
C ALA A 135 6.50 12.48 -5.95
N THR A 136 6.94 12.10 -7.15
CA THR A 136 7.30 10.70 -7.45
C THR A 136 8.52 10.23 -6.65
N ARG A 137 9.56 11.06 -6.52
CA ARG A 137 10.73 10.72 -5.67
C ARG A 137 10.34 10.58 -4.20
N ARG A 138 9.53 11.51 -3.68
CA ARG A 138 9.01 11.46 -2.30
C ARG A 138 8.13 10.21 -2.08
N ALA A 139 7.26 9.87 -3.04
CA ALA A 139 6.43 8.68 -2.97
C ALA A 139 7.25 7.39 -2.87
N ARG A 140 8.29 7.25 -3.70
CA ARG A 140 9.20 6.09 -3.65
C ARG A 140 9.91 5.95 -2.30
N TRP A 141 10.29 7.06 -1.70
CA TRP A 141 10.91 7.07 -0.38
C TRP A 141 9.87 6.75 0.71
N LEU A 142 8.73 7.41 0.69
CA LEU A 142 7.66 7.24 1.68
C LEU A 142 7.13 5.79 1.70
N VAL A 143 6.92 5.17 0.54
CA VAL A 143 6.49 3.76 0.47
C VAL A 143 7.50 2.83 1.16
N ARG A 144 8.81 3.09 1.05
CA ARG A 144 9.83 2.32 1.77
C ARG A 144 9.77 2.52 3.28
N VAL A 145 9.54 3.75 3.72
CA VAL A 145 9.38 4.07 5.15
C VAL A 145 8.15 3.36 5.71
N LEU A 146 7.01 3.43 5.00
CA LEU A 146 5.79 2.73 5.42
C LEU A 146 5.98 1.20 5.45
N ALA A 147 6.64 0.64 4.45
CA ALA A 147 6.97 -0.78 4.44
C ALA A 147 7.85 -1.17 5.63
N SER A 148 8.80 -0.31 6.03
CA SER A 148 9.60 -0.53 7.24
C SER A 148 8.74 -0.57 8.49
N PHE A 149 7.84 0.38 8.70
CA PHE A 149 6.91 0.37 9.86
C PHE A 149 5.97 -0.84 9.86
N LEU A 150 5.58 -1.36 8.69
CA LEU A 150 4.73 -2.55 8.58
C LEU A 150 5.48 -3.84 8.89
N THR A 151 6.79 -3.90 8.64
CA THR A 151 7.63 -5.08 8.88
C THR A 151 8.33 -5.05 10.23
N VAL A 152 8.71 -3.86 10.68
CA VAL A 152 9.37 -3.61 11.96
C VAL A 152 8.67 -2.42 12.62
N PRO A 153 7.56 -2.66 13.34
CA PRO A 153 6.83 -1.59 14.00
C PRO A 153 7.66 -0.91 15.09
N GLY A 154 7.32 0.33 15.40
CA GLY A 154 7.81 1.01 16.58
C GLY A 154 7.34 0.31 17.87
N ARG A 155 7.87 0.72 19.00
CA ARG A 155 7.49 0.17 20.32
C ARG A 155 6.01 0.39 20.63
N ASP A 156 5.50 1.53 20.21
CA ASP A 156 4.11 1.95 20.37
C ASP A 156 3.71 3.02 19.33
N ALA A 157 2.45 3.41 19.33
CA ALA A 157 1.92 4.39 18.39
C ALA A 157 2.50 5.80 18.60
N ASP A 158 2.88 6.15 19.82
CA ASP A 158 3.42 7.47 20.15
C ASP A 158 4.86 7.61 19.62
N GLU A 159 5.66 6.55 19.71
CA GLU A 159 7.00 6.52 19.10
C GLU A 159 6.91 6.62 17.56
N GLU A 160 6.01 5.83 16.93
CA GLU A 160 5.81 5.91 15.48
C GLU A 160 5.36 7.31 15.05
N ARG A 161 4.44 7.91 15.80
CA ARG A 161 3.98 9.27 15.55
C ARG A 161 5.13 10.28 15.65
N SER A 162 5.95 10.20 16.70
CA SER A 162 7.11 11.08 16.90
C SER A 162 8.11 10.95 15.74
N MET A 163 8.41 9.73 15.29
CA MET A 163 9.26 9.50 14.12
C MET A 163 8.66 10.10 12.83
N LEU A 164 7.35 9.96 12.63
CA LEU A 164 6.68 10.54 11.47
C LEU A 164 6.71 12.08 11.52
N GLU A 165 6.50 12.68 12.68
CA GLU A 165 6.55 14.13 12.87
C GLU A 165 7.96 14.70 12.64
N GLU A 166 8.98 14.00 13.08
CA GLU A 166 10.37 14.43 12.95
C GLU A 166 10.92 14.22 11.53
N PHE A 167 10.70 13.04 10.93
CA PHE A 167 11.40 12.65 9.72
C PHE A 167 10.54 12.68 8.45
N VAL A 168 9.21 12.61 8.56
CA VAL A 168 8.32 12.57 7.41
C VAL A 168 7.58 13.88 7.18
N ALA A 169 7.10 14.52 8.23
CA ALA A 169 6.38 15.78 8.10
C ALA A 169 7.18 16.89 7.38
N PRO A 170 8.51 17.00 7.49
CA PRO A 170 9.31 17.99 6.74
C PRO A 170 9.31 17.77 5.22
N LEU A 171 8.82 16.64 4.71
CA LEU A 171 8.62 16.44 3.27
C LEU A 171 7.61 17.44 2.66
N ILE A 172 6.70 17.94 3.48
CA ILE A 172 5.70 18.95 3.09
C ILE A 172 6.17 20.30 3.60
N GLY A 173 6.19 21.31 2.71
CA GLY A 173 6.63 22.68 3.03
C GLY A 173 8.15 22.90 3.01
N GLY A 174 8.94 21.87 2.83
CA GLY A 174 10.39 22.00 2.62
C GLY A 174 10.66 22.60 1.23
N ARG A 175 10.99 23.88 1.15
CA ARG A 175 11.58 24.49 -0.05
C ARG A 175 12.81 23.66 -0.38
N THR A 176 12.82 23.08 -1.58
CA THR A 176 14.03 22.47 -2.14
C THR A 176 15.13 23.52 -2.09
N THR A 177 16.03 23.41 -1.11
CA THR A 177 17.27 24.18 -1.15
C THR A 177 18.05 23.62 -2.33
N THR A 178 17.97 24.29 -3.47
CA THR A 178 18.84 24.04 -4.61
C THR A 178 20.25 24.28 -4.09
N LEU A 179 21.00 23.21 -3.87
CA LEU A 179 22.44 23.29 -3.73
C LEU A 179 22.95 23.83 -5.06
N ALA A 180 23.19 25.15 -5.10
CA ALA A 180 23.95 25.75 -6.20
C ALA A 180 25.33 25.09 -6.21
N ARG A 181 25.69 24.53 -7.37
CA ARG A 181 27.04 24.07 -7.68
C ARG A 181 27.96 25.25 -7.88
#